data_f4e8cef3a5fdc1e430fc7c434b92d595
#
_entry.id   f4e8cef3a5fdc1e430fc7c434b92d595
#
_cell.length_a   1.000
_cell.length_b   1.000
_cell.length_c   1.000
_cell.angle_alpha   90.00
_cell.angle_beta   90.00
_cell.angle_gamma   90.00
#
_symmetry.space_group_name_H-M   'P 1'
#
loop_
_entity.id
_entity.type
_entity.pdbx_description
1 polymer ?
#
loop_
_entity_poly.entity_id
_entity_poly.type
_entity_poly.pdbx_seq_one_letter_code
_entity_poly.pdbx_strand_id
1 'polypeptide(L)'
;MIFAQITSSPVITDFIPLSLLATAEEEPAQADGSLILASVLLSLVTIYIASKIGGELCSRINLPPVLGELVGGVVIGISVLGLLVFPETGATAEDSLIMAFLQQTTDLKPGAAAAVFEAQGEVITILSELGVVILLFEIGLESDLKELLQVGPQAAAVAVTGVIAPFVGGTAGLYYGFGVPAIPAVFAGAALTATSIGITAKVLAELGRLNSKEGQIIIGAAVIDDVLGIIVLAVVASLIKTGNIEVSNIIYLVVSAGAFLVGTILLGRFISPFLVGMVNEMKTRGELLLTALVFAFALAYIATAIELEAILGAFAAGLVLAETEKRKELEEQVVPVADILVPVFFVCVGAKTDLGVLNPTVPSNREGLVLAAFLIVVAIIGKVIAGFTIFGRPDINKLAIGVGMIPRGEVGLVFAGVGSASGALSPSTEAAIIVMVILTTFLAPPFLRVVFPETAETEVETSKQEGS
;
A
#
# COMPACT_ATOMS: atom_id res chain seq x y z
N MET A 1 -29.69 -8.77 24.30
CA MET A 1 -30.86 -9.11 25.14
C MET A 1 -30.87 -8.26 26.41
N ILE A 2 -30.27 -7.06 26.41
CA ILE A 2 -30.28 -6.11 27.58
C ILE A 2 -30.89 -4.74 27.20
N PHE A 3 -31.22 -4.49 25.94
CA PHE A 3 -31.82 -3.23 25.47
C PHE A 3 -33.37 -3.25 25.42
N ALA A 4 -34.01 -4.36 25.76
CA ALA A 4 -35.48 -4.51 25.70
C ALA A 4 -36.19 -4.30 27.03
N GLN A 5 -35.52 -3.89 28.10
CA GLN A 5 -36.15 -3.76 29.44
C GLN A 5 -36.21 -2.33 30.02
N ILE A 6 -35.87 -1.30 29.23
CA ILE A 6 -35.93 0.10 29.72
C ILE A 6 -37.17 0.87 29.21
N THR A 7 -37.99 0.30 28.34
CA THR A 7 -39.16 1.00 27.75
C THR A 7 -40.50 0.67 28.36
N SER A 8 -40.55 0.06 29.55
CA SER A 8 -41.83 -0.25 30.21
C SER A 8 -41.98 0.39 31.59
N SER A 9 -41.74 1.69 31.71
CA SER A 9 -42.13 2.48 32.89
C SER A 9 -43.19 3.51 32.49
N PRO A 10 -44.41 3.47 33.09
CA PRO A 10 -45.55 4.30 32.68
C PRO A 10 -45.53 5.72 33.27
N VAL A 11 -44.39 6.33 33.54
CA VAL A 11 -44.29 7.64 34.21
C VAL A 11 -43.67 8.75 33.34
N ILE A 12 -43.30 8.49 32.08
CA ILE A 12 -42.60 9.50 31.23
C ILE A 12 -43.47 9.99 30.05
N THR A 13 -44.75 9.58 29.95
CA THR A 13 -45.58 9.92 28.78
C THR A 13 -46.34 11.26 28.87
N ASP A 14 -46.23 12.04 29.95
CA ASP A 14 -47.06 13.23 30.10
C ASP A 14 -46.34 14.60 29.98
N PHE A 15 -45.07 14.67 29.54
CA PHE A 15 -44.36 15.96 29.48
C PHE A 15 -43.57 16.28 28.20
N ILE A 16 -43.75 15.52 27.12
CA ILE A 16 -43.13 15.88 25.82
C ILE A 16 -44.27 16.03 24.80
N PRO A 17 -44.50 17.24 24.25
CA PRO A 17 -45.51 17.41 23.19
C PRO A 17 -45.09 16.57 21.98
N LEU A 18 -46.07 15.77 21.47
CA LEU A 18 -45.91 14.84 20.34
C LEU A 18 -45.41 15.53 19.05
N SER A 19 -45.42 16.87 18.98
CA SER A 19 -44.92 17.70 17.91
C SER A 19 -43.35 17.82 17.88
N LEU A 20 -42.68 17.42 18.97
CA LEU A 20 -41.20 17.43 19.04
C LEU A 20 -40.58 16.07 18.73
N LEU A 21 -41.39 15.01 18.62
CA LEU A 21 -40.98 13.67 18.18
C LEU A 21 -41.16 13.44 16.67
N ALA A 22 -41.70 14.44 15.97
CA ALA A 22 -41.76 14.46 14.51
C ALA A 22 -40.62 15.29 13.90
N THR A 23 -39.41 15.20 14.43
CA THR A 23 -38.26 15.33 13.55
C THR A 23 -38.26 14.07 12.72
N ALA A 24 -38.65 14.22 11.46
CA ALA A 24 -38.53 13.19 10.47
C ALA A 24 -37.13 12.55 10.64
N GLU A 25 -37.08 11.30 11.08
CA GLU A 25 -36.01 10.43 10.68
C GLU A 25 -36.12 10.42 9.16
N GLU A 26 -35.37 11.30 8.50
CA GLU A 26 -35.02 11.09 7.07
C GLU A 26 -34.43 9.71 7.06
N GLU A 27 -35.14 8.74 6.50
CA GLU A 27 -34.54 7.45 6.13
C GLU A 27 -33.25 7.80 5.42
N PRO A 28 -32.12 7.20 5.80
CA PRO A 28 -30.84 7.47 5.14
C PRO A 28 -31.09 7.30 3.64
N ALA A 29 -30.95 8.39 2.88
CA ALA A 29 -31.27 8.40 1.46
C ALA A 29 -30.45 7.29 0.80
N GLN A 30 -31.13 6.22 0.37
CA GLN A 30 -30.47 5.09 -0.27
C GLN A 30 -29.72 5.62 -1.49
N ALA A 31 -28.42 5.38 -1.51
CA ALA A 31 -27.60 5.75 -2.67
C ALA A 31 -28.11 4.99 -3.90
N ASP A 32 -28.50 5.73 -4.94
CA ASP A 32 -28.94 5.11 -6.19
C ASP A 32 -27.72 4.42 -6.86
N GLY A 33 -27.83 3.11 -7.10
CA GLY A 33 -26.77 2.32 -7.72
C GLY A 33 -26.32 2.85 -9.07
N SER A 34 -27.20 3.52 -9.82
CA SER A 34 -26.87 4.14 -11.11
C SER A 34 -25.94 5.36 -10.92
N LEU A 35 -26.15 6.14 -9.86
CA LEU A 35 -25.30 7.29 -9.51
C LEU A 35 -23.96 6.85 -8.93
N ILE A 36 -23.92 5.76 -8.16
CA ILE A 36 -22.65 5.15 -7.71
C ILE A 36 -21.85 4.70 -8.92
N LEU A 37 -22.47 3.97 -9.86
CA LEU A 37 -21.78 3.54 -11.08
C LEU A 37 -21.25 4.72 -11.88
N ALA A 38 -22.06 5.76 -12.06
CA ALA A 38 -21.65 6.97 -12.80
C ALA A 38 -20.44 7.65 -12.13
N SER A 39 -20.44 7.78 -10.79
CA SER A 39 -19.33 8.37 -10.03
C SER A 39 -18.05 7.53 -10.13
N VAL A 40 -18.16 6.20 -10.02
CA VAL A 40 -17.03 5.28 -10.17
C VAL A 40 -16.44 5.33 -11.59
N LEU A 41 -17.29 5.34 -12.64
CA LEU A 41 -16.81 5.45 -14.01
C LEU A 41 -16.08 6.77 -14.27
N LEU A 42 -16.59 7.88 -13.73
CA LEU A 42 -15.95 9.18 -13.88
C LEU A 42 -14.62 9.24 -13.11
N SER A 43 -14.56 8.62 -11.92
CA SER A 43 -13.32 8.46 -11.17
C SER A 43 -12.28 7.64 -11.92
N LEU A 44 -12.66 6.51 -12.54
CA LEU A 44 -11.77 5.70 -13.35
C LEU A 44 -11.24 6.45 -14.58
N VAL A 45 -12.10 7.20 -15.27
CA VAL A 45 -11.65 8.09 -16.38
C VAL A 45 -10.59 9.07 -15.88
N THR A 46 -10.84 9.72 -14.74
CA THR A 46 -9.91 10.68 -14.14
C THR A 46 -8.58 10.03 -13.76
N ILE A 47 -8.65 8.83 -13.15
CA ILE A 47 -7.47 8.04 -12.75
C ILE A 47 -6.62 7.70 -13.98
N TYR A 48 -7.22 7.13 -15.04
CA TYR A 48 -6.45 6.72 -16.23
C TYR A 48 -5.86 7.90 -16.98
N ILE A 49 -6.56 9.03 -17.07
CA ILE A 49 -6.01 10.26 -17.66
C ILE A 49 -4.81 10.74 -16.84
N ALA A 50 -4.94 10.82 -15.51
CA ALA A 50 -3.85 11.26 -14.64
C ALA A 50 -2.63 10.34 -14.70
N SER A 51 -2.86 9.01 -14.67
CA SER A 51 -1.80 8.00 -14.80
C SER A 51 -1.04 8.15 -16.12
N LYS A 52 -1.76 8.20 -17.26
CA LYS A 52 -1.11 8.27 -18.59
C LYS A 52 -0.37 9.59 -18.79
N ILE A 53 -0.96 10.73 -18.41
CA ILE A 53 -0.29 12.03 -18.52
C ILE A 53 0.92 12.07 -17.57
N GLY A 54 0.76 11.70 -16.32
CA GLY A 54 1.83 11.72 -15.33
C GLY A 54 2.98 10.79 -15.71
N GLY A 55 2.67 9.53 -16.05
CA GLY A 55 3.66 8.53 -16.46
C GLY A 55 4.44 8.96 -17.70
N GLU A 56 3.76 9.49 -18.74
CA GLU A 56 4.40 9.99 -19.96
C GLU A 56 5.32 11.17 -19.70
N LEU A 57 4.90 12.11 -18.83
CA LEU A 57 5.73 13.27 -18.46
C LEU A 57 7.00 12.84 -17.73
N CYS A 58 6.89 11.91 -16.78
CA CYS A 58 8.05 11.38 -16.05
C CYS A 58 8.97 10.58 -16.98
N SER A 59 8.42 9.77 -17.87
CA SER A 59 9.20 9.02 -18.85
C SER A 59 10.04 9.95 -19.75
N ARG A 60 9.46 11.06 -20.23
CA ARG A 60 10.17 12.05 -21.06
C ARG A 60 11.35 12.75 -20.38
N ILE A 61 11.32 12.84 -19.06
CA ILE A 61 12.43 13.39 -18.27
C ILE A 61 13.30 12.29 -17.66
N ASN A 62 13.18 11.10 -18.19
CA ASN A 62 13.91 9.93 -17.75
C ASN A 62 13.70 9.58 -16.27
N LEU A 63 12.49 9.71 -15.73
CA LEU A 63 12.08 9.24 -14.41
C LEU A 63 11.15 8.03 -14.54
N PRO A 64 11.09 7.14 -13.54
CA PRO A 64 10.17 6.01 -13.56
C PRO A 64 8.72 6.46 -13.77
N PRO A 65 7.95 5.85 -14.70
CA PRO A 65 6.54 6.18 -14.94
C PRO A 65 5.67 6.16 -13.69
N VAL A 66 5.91 5.23 -12.78
CA VAL A 66 5.18 5.12 -11.52
C VAL A 66 5.24 6.39 -10.67
N LEU A 67 6.36 7.13 -10.72
CA LEU A 67 6.45 8.43 -10.05
C LEU A 67 5.45 9.43 -10.65
N GLY A 68 5.28 9.38 -11.97
CA GLY A 68 4.29 10.21 -12.66
C GLY A 68 2.84 9.84 -12.31
N GLU A 69 2.55 8.57 -12.09
CA GLU A 69 1.25 8.11 -11.63
C GLU A 69 0.94 8.61 -10.21
N LEU A 70 1.92 8.51 -9.30
CA LEU A 70 1.82 9.07 -7.94
C LEU A 70 1.59 10.58 -7.96
N VAL A 71 2.40 11.33 -8.74
CA VAL A 71 2.26 12.81 -8.87
C VAL A 71 0.92 13.17 -9.53
N GLY A 72 0.52 12.42 -10.57
CA GLY A 72 -0.79 12.56 -11.21
C GLY A 72 -1.92 12.41 -10.19
N GLY A 73 -1.80 11.42 -9.30
CA GLY A 73 -2.72 11.21 -8.18
C GLY A 73 -2.79 12.43 -7.25
N VAL A 74 -1.66 12.97 -6.83
CA VAL A 74 -1.62 14.19 -5.99
C VAL A 74 -2.33 15.37 -6.68
N VAL A 75 -2.13 15.53 -8.00
CA VAL A 75 -2.74 16.62 -8.76
C VAL A 75 -4.26 16.49 -8.82
N ILE A 76 -4.79 15.29 -9.05
CA ILE A 76 -6.25 15.09 -9.11
C ILE A 76 -6.88 14.88 -7.72
N GLY A 77 -6.05 14.63 -6.70
CA GLY A 77 -6.46 14.35 -5.31
C GLY A 77 -6.87 15.59 -4.53
N ILE A 78 -7.01 15.40 -3.22
CA ILE A 78 -7.44 16.43 -2.26
C ILE A 78 -6.52 17.65 -2.23
N SER A 79 -5.24 17.47 -2.58
CA SER A 79 -4.22 18.52 -2.47
C SER A 79 -4.34 19.62 -3.51
N VAL A 80 -4.86 19.35 -4.72
CA VAL A 80 -4.84 20.32 -5.82
C VAL A 80 -6.20 20.48 -6.48
N LEU A 81 -6.73 19.45 -7.15
CA LEU A 81 -7.96 19.59 -7.93
C LEU A 81 -9.22 19.09 -7.22
N GLY A 82 -9.12 18.23 -6.20
CA GLY A 82 -10.30 17.67 -5.54
C GLY A 82 -11.20 16.83 -6.47
N LEU A 83 -10.66 16.28 -7.57
CA LEU A 83 -11.40 15.40 -8.46
C LEU A 83 -11.58 14.01 -7.84
N LEU A 84 -10.49 13.43 -7.34
CA LEU A 84 -10.49 12.13 -6.68
C LEU A 84 -10.18 12.31 -5.19
N VAL A 85 -11.20 12.32 -4.38
CA VAL A 85 -11.10 12.47 -2.91
C VAL A 85 -11.73 11.27 -2.22
N PHE A 86 -11.27 10.97 -1.02
CA PHE A 86 -11.66 9.79 -0.28
C PHE A 86 -12.19 10.16 1.11
N PRO A 87 -13.25 9.49 1.60
CA PRO A 87 -13.77 9.69 2.96
C PRO A 87 -12.71 9.44 4.05
N GLU A 88 -11.81 8.49 3.82
CA GLU A 88 -10.72 8.11 4.73
C GLU A 88 -9.75 9.26 5.03
N THR A 89 -9.64 10.25 4.13
CA THR A 89 -8.81 11.46 4.33
C THR A 89 -9.52 12.55 5.13
N GLY A 90 -10.74 12.30 5.60
CA GLY A 90 -11.59 13.29 6.27
C GLY A 90 -12.30 14.24 5.31
N ALA A 91 -12.21 14.01 3.99
CA ALA A 91 -12.93 14.77 2.99
C ALA A 91 -14.41 14.39 2.95
N THR A 92 -15.24 15.33 2.50
CA THR A 92 -16.68 15.18 2.33
C THR A 92 -17.08 15.23 0.86
N ALA A 93 -18.35 14.94 0.57
CA ALA A 93 -18.88 15.05 -0.78
C ALA A 93 -18.75 16.48 -1.36
N GLU A 94 -18.69 17.52 -0.51
CA GLU A 94 -18.54 18.92 -0.91
C GLU A 94 -17.12 19.23 -1.41
N ASP A 95 -16.12 18.47 -0.97
CA ASP A 95 -14.73 18.62 -1.39
C ASP A 95 -14.47 17.95 -2.75
N SER A 96 -15.43 17.16 -3.27
CA SER A 96 -15.31 16.40 -4.51
C SER A 96 -15.89 17.15 -5.70
N LEU A 97 -15.04 17.51 -6.66
CA LEU A 97 -15.50 18.06 -7.93
C LEU A 97 -16.34 17.08 -8.75
N ILE A 98 -16.08 15.76 -8.62
CA ILE A 98 -16.91 14.74 -9.26
C ILE A 98 -18.33 14.77 -8.68
N MET A 99 -18.49 14.88 -7.35
CA MET A 99 -19.81 14.99 -6.73
C MET A 99 -20.51 16.29 -7.14
N ALA A 100 -19.79 17.41 -7.16
CA ALA A 100 -20.34 18.69 -7.64
C ALA A 100 -20.81 18.61 -9.11
N PHE A 101 -20.05 17.96 -9.98
CA PHE A 101 -20.42 17.73 -11.38
C PHE A 101 -21.67 16.85 -11.50
N LEU A 102 -21.76 15.76 -10.74
CA LEU A 102 -22.91 14.87 -10.74
C LEU A 102 -24.18 15.59 -10.23
N GLN A 103 -24.07 16.41 -9.20
CA GLN A 103 -25.21 17.23 -8.72
C GLN A 103 -25.74 18.21 -9.77
N GLN A 104 -24.89 18.70 -10.67
CA GLN A 104 -25.30 19.62 -11.75
C GLN A 104 -25.87 18.88 -12.97
N THR A 105 -25.42 17.67 -13.23
CA THR A 105 -25.74 16.92 -14.46
C THR A 105 -26.74 15.80 -14.29
N THR A 106 -27.03 15.41 -13.04
CA THR A 106 -27.96 14.33 -12.69
C THR A 106 -28.92 14.78 -11.58
N ASP A 107 -29.88 13.92 -11.25
CA ASP A 107 -30.84 14.17 -10.17
C ASP A 107 -30.26 13.86 -8.76
N LEU A 108 -28.93 13.93 -8.57
CA LEU A 108 -28.27 13.69 -7.30
C LEU A 108 -28.62 14.80 -6.29
N LYS A 109 -29.47 14.45 -5.31
CA LYS A 109 -29.86 15.36 -4.25
C LYS A 109 -28.71 15.53 -3.24
N PRO A 110 -28.56 16.71 -2.61
CA PRO A 110 -27.49 16.91 -1.61
C PRO A 110 -27.50 15.89 -0.47
N GLY A 111 -28.69 15.46 0.00
CA GLY A 111 -28.81 14.44 1.05
C GLY A 111 -28.37 13.02 0.63
N ALA A 112 -28.33 12.71 -0.67
CA ALA A 112 -27.83 11.43 -1.19
C ALA A 112 -26.35 11.52 -1.62
N ALA A 113 -25.79 12.70 -1.77
CA ALA A 113 -24.42 12.90 -2.24
C ALA A 113 -23.39 12.29 -1.30
N ALA A 114 -23.58 12.38 0.01
CA ALA A 114 -22.69 11.77 0.99
C ALA A 114 -22.65 10.23 0.85
N ALA A 115 -23.80 9.60 0.71
CA ALA A 115 -23.89 8.14 0.57
C ALA A 115 -23.27 7.65 -0.78
N VAL A 116 -23.47 8.42 -1.87
CA VAL A 116 -22.83 8.13 -3.16
C VAL A 116 -21.32 8.31 -3.08
N PHE A 117 -20.85 9.34 -2.39
CA PHE A 117 -19.43 9.62 -2.17
C PHE A 117 -18.74 8.52 -1.36
N GLU A 118 -19.34 8.07 -0.26
CA GLU A 118 -18.83 6.96 0.54
C GLU A 118 -18.75 5.68 -0.29
N ALA A 119 -19.83 5.30 -0.96
CA ALA A 119 -19.87 4.10 -1.79
C ALA A 119 -18.86 4.16 -2.96
N GLN A 120 -18.69 5.31 -3.61
CA GLN A 120 -17.66 5.52 -4.63
C GLN A 120 -16.27 5.32 -4.04
N GLY A 121 -15.97 5.92 -2.88
CA GLY A 121 -14.69 5.80 -2.20
C GLY A 121 -14.36 4.34 -1.87
N GLU A 122 -15.31 3.58 -1.33
CA GLU A 122 -15.14 2.15 -1.06
C GLU A 122 -14.85 1.33 -2.33
N VAL A 123 -15.59 1.54 -3.41
CA VAL A 123 -15.39 0.81 -4.66
C VAL A 123 -14.00 1.10 -5.26
N ILE A 124 -13.59 2.37 -5.29
CA ILE A 124 -12.29 2.76 -5.82
C ILE A 124 -11.15 2.22 -4.92
N THR A 125 -11.32 2.21 -3.61
CA THR A 125 -10.34 1.62 -2.66
C THR A 125 -10.20 0.11 -2.91
N ILE A 126 -11.30 -0.63 -3.07
CA ILE A 126 -11.25 -2.07 -3.40
C ILE A 126 -10.54 -2.31 -4.75
N LEU A 127 -10.81 -1.50 -5.78
CA LEU A 127 -10.11 -1.60 -7.06
C LEU A 127 -8.61 -1.29 -6.93
N SER A 128 -8.24 -0.36 -6.09
CA SER A 128 -6.85 -0.02 -5.74
C SER A 128 -6.15 -1.20 -5.06
N GLU A 129 -6.78 -1.84 -4.09
CA GLU A 129 -6.26 -3.03 -3.41
C GLU A 129 -6.11 -4.22 -4.37
N LEU A 130 -7.09 -4.44 -5.25
CA LEU A 130 -6.95 -5.43 -6.31
C LEU A 130 -5.79 -5.09 -7.27
N GLY A 131 -5.55 -3.81 -7.53
CA GLY A 131 -4.40 -3.35 -8.32
C GLY A 131 -3.07 -3.79 -7.73
N VAL A 132 -2.86 -3.60 -6.42
CA VAL A 132 -1.61 -4.03 -5.78
C VAL A 132 -1.51 -5.55 -5.66
N VAL A 133 -2.62 -6.26 -5.47
CA VAL A 133 -2.64 -7.74 -5.48
C VAL A 133 -2.19 -8.28 -6.85
N ILE A 134 -2.70 -7.72 -7.94
CA ILE A 134 -2.28 -8.09 -9.31
C ILE A 134 -0.82 -7.72 -9.57
N LEU A 135 -0.38 -6.54 -9.13
CA LEU A 135 1.02 -6.13 -9.23
C LEU A 135 1.95 -7.15 -8.56
N LEU A 136 1.65 -7.55 -7.32
CA LEU A 136 2.50 -8.49 -6.60
C LEU A 136 2.44 -9.90 -7.19
N PHE A 137 1.31 -10.29 -7.78
CA PHE A 137 1.20 -11.51 -8.54
C PHE A 137 2.12 -11.48 -9.79
N GLU A 138 2.09 -10.39 -10.57
CA GLU A 138 2.96 -10.16 -11.71
C GLU A 138 4.44 -10.20 -11.30
N ILE A 139 4.82 -9.46 -10.28
CA ILE A 139 6.19 -9.46 -9.72
C ILE A 139 6.63 -10.86 -9.27
N GLY A 140 5.71 -11.61 -8.67
CA GLY A 140 5.95 -13.01 -8.29
C GLY A 140 6.23 -13.91 -9.50
N LEU A 141 5.49 -13.74 -10.60
CA LEU A 141 5.71 -14.45 -11.86
C LEU A 141 7.06 -14.11 -12.51
N GLU A 142 7.45 -12.84 -12.46
CA GLU A 142 8.72 -12.36 -13.01
C GLU A 142 9.93 -12.78 -12.14
N SER A 143 9.71 -13.08 -10.86
CA SER A 143 10.79 -13.44 -9.92
C SER A 143 11.29 -14.86 -10.11
N ASP A 144 12.58 -15.10 -9.75
CA ASP A 144 13.19 -16.44 -9.73
C ASP A 144 13.22 -16.99 -8.30
N LEU A 145 12.38 -18.02 -8.02
CA LEU A 145 12.29 -18.65 -6.72
C LEU A 145 13.65 -19.20 -6.23
N LYS A 146 14.47 -19.72 -7.13
CA LYS A 146 15.77 -20.32 -6.75
C LYS A 146 16.75 -19.22 -6.33
N GLU A 147 16.79 -18.13 -7.08
CA GLU A 147 17.62 -16.97 -6.73
C GLU A 147 17.15 -16.36 -5.41
N LEU A 148 15.84 -16.18 -5.23
CA LEU A 148 15.24 -15.66 -4.00
C LEU A 148 15.62 -16.52 -2.77
N LEU A 149 15.56 -17.84 -2.89
CA LEU A 149 15.99 -18.75 -1.83
C LEU A 149 17.50 -18.70 -1.55
N GLN A 150 18.33 -18.48 -2.58
CA GLN A 150 19.78 -18.34 -2.41
C GLN A 150 20.16 -17.04 -1.69
N VAL A 151 19.45 -15.96 -1.92
CA VAL A 151 19.67 -14.67 -1.25
C VAL A 151 18.90 -14.53 0.07
N GLY A 152 18.14 -15.53 0.46
CA GLY A 152 17.30 -15.50 1.66
C GLY A 152 18.01 -15.02 2.94
N PRO A 153 19.20 -15.52 3.29
CA PRO A 153 19.94 -15.04 4.46
C PRO A 153 20.33 -13.56 4.38
N GLN A 154 20.67 -13.05 3.18
CA GLN A 154 20.97 -11.65 2.95
C GLN A 154 19.71 -10.80 3.05
N ALA A 155 18.62 -11.24 2.45
CA ALA A 155 17.31 -10.61 2.54
C ALA A 155 16.84 -10.51 4.00
N ALA A 156 16.98 -11.57 4.78
CA ALA A 156 16.64 -11.59 6.20
C ALA A 156 17.50 -10.60 7.02
N ALA A 157 18.82 -10.53 6.76
CA ALA A 157 19.68 -9.58 7.43
C ALA A 157 19.31 -8.13 7.12
N VAL A 158 19.00 -7.84 5.85
CA VAL A 158 18.54 -6.52 5.39
C VAL A 158 17.19 -6.17 6.03
N ALA A 159 16.21 -7.08 6.04
CA ALA A 159 14.90 -6.87 6.64
C ALA A 159 15.00 -6.57 8.14
N VAL A 160 15.65 -7.44 8.89
CA VAL A 160 15.79 -7.29 10.36
C VAL A 160 16.49 -5.97 10.71
N THR A 161 17.59 -5.65 10.03
CA THR A 161 18.28 -4.38 10.26
C THR A 161 17.46 -3.18 9.80
N GLY A 162 16.76 -3.33 8.66
CA GLY A 162 15.85 -2.33 8.09
C GLY A 162 14.63 -2.03 8.95
N VAL A 163 14.27 -2.93 9.86
CA VAL A 163 13.26 -2.71 10.92
C VAL A 163 13.89 -2.10 12.15
N ILE A 164 14.95 -2.72 12.70
CA ILE A 164 15.53 -2.34 13.98
C ILE A 164 16.18 -0.95 13.93
N ALA A 165 16.97 -0.66 12.90
CA ALA A 165 17.72 0.59 12.83
C ALA A 165 16.83 1.84 12.80
N PRO A 166 15.82 1.97 11.90
CA PRO A 166 14.93 3.12 11.89
C PRO A 166 13.99 3.13 13.11
N PHE A 167 13.52 1.97 13.61
CA PHE A 167 12.70 1.91 14.80
C PHE A 167 13.44 2.49 16.03
N VAL A 168 14.64 1.98 16.31
CA VAL A 168 15.44 2.44 17.46
C VAL A 168 15.88 3.89 17.28
N GLY A 169 16.34 4.25 16.06
CA GLY A 169 16.77 5.61 15.74
C GLY A 169 15.65 6.62 15.87
N GLY A 170 14.47 6.30 15.32
CA GLY A 170 13.28 7.15 15.37
C GLY A 170 12.76 7.31 16.80
N THR A 171 12.52 6.19 17.50
CA THR A 171 12.04 6.20 18.88
C THR A 171 13.00 6.94 19.82
N ALA A 172 14.28 6.59 19.80
CA ALA A 172 15.28 7.20 20.68
C ALA A 172 15.49 8.68 20.38
N GLY A 173 15.56 9.05 19.10
CA GLY A 173 15.74 10.44 18.70
C GLY A 173 14.54 11.32 19.08
N LEU A 174 13.30 10.84 18.87
CA LEU A 174 12.11 11.57 19.30
C LEU A 174 12.05 11.70 20.83
N TYR A 175 12.31 10.63 21.55
CA TYR A 175 12.22 10.63 23.01
C TYR A 175 13.32 11.47 23.67
N TYR A 176 14.59 11.25 23.31
CA TYR A 176 15.72 11.93 23.94
C TYR A 176 16.07 13.26 23.29
N GLY A 177 15.88 13.41 21.98
CA GLY A 177 16.26 14.60 21.24
C GLY A 177 15.17 15.67 21.20
N PHE A 178 13.91 15.26 21.05
CA PHE A 178 12.78 16.18 20.91
C PHE A 178 11.86 16.20 22.13
N GLY A 179 12.08 15.33 23.13
CA GLY A 179 11.22 15.28 24.32
C GLY A 179 9.81 14.75 24.07
N VAL A 180 9.60 14.05 22.95
CA VAL A 180 8.31 13.40 22.64
C VAL A 180 8.06 12.28 23.66
N PRO A 181 6.84 12.16 24.25
CA PRO A 181 6.52 11.09 25.19
C PRO A 181 6.80 9.70 24.62
N ALA A 182 7.08 8.71 25.48
CA ALA A 182 7.53 7.39 25.08
C ALA A 182 6.57 6.68 24.09
N ILE A 183 5.26 6.71 24.35
CA ILE A 183 4.26 6.03 23.50
C ILE A 183 4.20 6.65 22.09
N PRO A 184 4.00 7.97 21.90
CA PRO A 184 4.10 8.60 20.58
C PRO A 184 5.43 8.34 19.87
N ALA A 185 6.56 8.38 20.59
CA ALA A 185 7.87 8.12 20.01
C ALA A 185 8.01 6.68 19.50
N VAL A 186 7.47 5.70 20.23
CA VAL A 186 7.42 4.29 19.80
C VAL A 186 6.56 4.12 18.56
N PHE A 187 5.39 4.78 18.49
CA PHE A 187 4.52 4.75 17.30
C PHE A 187 5.21 5.32 16.07
N ALA A 188 5.80 6.50 16.21
CA ALA A 188 6.51 7.12 15.11
C ALA A 188 7.72 6.29 14.67
N GLY A 189 8.44 5.68 15.62
CA GLY A 189 9.51 4.73 15.33
C GLY A 189 9.00 3.48 14.59
N ALA A 190 7.83 2.96 14.99
CA ALA A 190 7.19 1.82 14.35
C ALA A 190 6.75 2.13 12.92
N ALA A 191 6.21 3.32 12.67
CA ALA A 191 5.86 3.77 11.32
C ALA A 191 7.07 3.85 10.37
N LEU A 192 8.30 3.94 10.90
CA LEU A 192 9.53 3.91 10.11
C LEU A 192 9.94 2.49 9.66
N THR A 193 9.31 1.45 10.14
CA THR A 193 9.77 0.07 9.90
C THR A 193 9.36 -0.46 8.52
N ALA A 194 8.07 -0.41 8.19
CA ALA A 194 7.51 -1.03 7.00
C ALA A 194 8.02 -0.40 5.70
N THR A 195 8.27 -1.24 4.69
CA THR A 195 8.70 -0.83 3.34
C THR A 195 7.57 -1.11 2.34
N SER A 196 7.29 -0.19 1.42
CA SER A 196 6.32 -0.45 0.35
C SER A 196 6.92 -1.36 -0.72
N ILE A 197 6.57 -2.64 -0.67
CA ILE A 197 7.00 -3.62 -1.67
C ILE A 197 6.45 -3.27 -3.06
N GLY A 198 5.20 -2.80 -3.16
CA GLY A 198 4.57 -2.47 -4.44
C GLY A 198 5.30 -1.38 -5.21
N ILE A 199 5.66 -0.27 -4.54
CA ILE A 199 6.40 0.83 -5.16
C ILE A 199 7.80 0.38 -5.55
N THR A 200 8.51 -0.28 -4.65
CA THR A 200 9.88 -0.76 -4.89
C THR A 200 9.93 -1.75 -6.05
N ALA A 201 9.04 -2.74 -6.05
CA ALA A 201 8.98 -3.78 -7.08
C ALA A 201 8.67 -3.19 -8.46
N LYS A 202 7.69 -2.28 -8.55
CA LYS A 202 7.33 -1.59 -9.79
C LYS A 202 8.51 -0.79 -10.35
N VAL A 203 9.19 -0.01 -9.49
CA VAL A 203 10.38 0.74 -9.92
C VAL A 203 11.51 -0.18 -10.39
N LEU A 204 11.76 -1.30 -9.69
CA LEU A 204 12.78 -2.27 -10.10
C LEU A 204 12.42 -2.93 -11.43
N ALA A 205 11.14 -3.24 -11.68
CA ALA A 205 10.67 -3.78 -12.95
C ALA A 205 10.87 -2.75 -14.08
N GLU A 206 10.46 -1.49 -13.88
CA GLU A 206 10.64 -0.39 -14.86
C GLU A 206 12.12 -0.11 -15.18
N LEU A 207 13.03 -0.33 -14.22
CA LEU A 207 14.47 -0.21 -14.41
C LEU A 207 15.11 -1.48 -15.00
N GLY A 208 14.35 -2.56 -15.23
CA GLY A 208 14.87 -3.86 -15.66
C GLY A 208 15.82 -4.52 -14.64
N ARG A 209 15.64 -4.20 -13.34
CA ARG A 209 16.51 -4.66 -12.24
C ARG A 209 15.86 -5.66 -11.30
N LEU A 210 14.62 -6.05 -11.55
CA LEU A 210 13.86 -6.97 -10.69
C LEU A 210 14.60 -8.31 -10.50
N ASN A 211 15.11 -8.87 -11.58
CA ASN A 211 15.86 -10.14 -11.61
C ASN A 211 17.37 -10.01 -11.35
N SER A 212 17.83 -8.81 -10.99
CA SER A 212 19.22 -8.64 -10.52
C SER A 212 19.37 -9.21 -9.09
N LYS A 213 20.59 -9.54 -8.69
CA LYS A 213 20.86 -10.02 -7.32
C LYS A 213 20.39 -9.01 -6.27
N GLU A 214 20.60 -7.73 -6.52
CA GLU A 214 20.13 -6.65 -5.67
C GLU A 214 18.60 -6.61 -5.62
N GLY A 215 17.94 -6.71 -6.78
CA GLY A 215 16.48 -6.73 -6.89
C GLY A 215 15.88 -7.88 -6.10
N GLN A 216 16.41 -9.09 -6.25
CA GLN A 216 15.94 -10.27 -5.51
C GLN A 216 16.17 -10.14 -3.99
N ILE A 217 17.27 -9.53 -3.55
CA ILE A 217 17.51 -9.25 -2.13
C ILE A 217 16.52 -8.22 -1.62
N ILE A 218 16.26 -7.15 -2.37
CA ILE A 218 15.31 -6.10 -1.99
C ILE A 218 13.90 -6.68 -1.87
N ILE A 219 13.42 -7.44 -2.88
CA ILE A 219 12.09 -8.06 -2.86
C ILE A 219 11.97 -9.05 -1.70
N GLY A 220 12.96 -9.94 -1.53
CA GLY A 220 12.96 -10.88 -0.42
C GLY A 220 12.99 -10.19 0.96
N ALA A 221 13.74 -9.10 1.08
CA ALA A 221 13.78 -8.30 2.30
C ALA A 221 12.44 -7.59 2.55
N ALA A 222 11.80 -7.05 1.52
CA ALA A 222 10.50 -6.38 1.65
C ALA A 222 9.40 -7.36 2.07
N VAL A 223 9.36 -8.58 1.52
CA VAL A 223 8.42 -9.64 1.93
C VAL A 223 8.59 -10.00 3.42
N ILE A 224 9.83 -10.09 3.90
CA ILE A 224 10.10 -10.35 5.32
C ILE A 224 9.73 -9.13 6.17
N ASP A 225 9.99 -7.92 5.65
CA ASP A 225 9.70 -6.64 6.31
C ASP A 225 8.21 -6.44 6.55
N ASP A 226 7.34 -6.87 5.62
CA ASP A 226 5.87 -6.83 5.77
C ASP A 226 5.42 -7.68 6.97
N VAL A 227 5.93 -8.91 7.09
CA VAL A 227 5.64 -9.76 8.25
C VAL A 227 6.13 -9.10 9.56
N LEU A 228 7.33 -8.55 9.55
CA LEU A 228 7.88 -7.85 10.71
C LEU A 228 7.07 -6.58 11.03
N GLY A 229 6.58 -5.86 10.03
CA GLY A 229 5.72 -4.68 10.17
C GLY A 229 4.41 -4.99 10.89
N ILE A 230 3.72 -6.08 10.49
CA ILE A 230 2.50 -6.56 11.16
C ILE A 230 2.79 -6.93 12.63
N ILE A 231 3.91 -7.60 12.89
CA ILE A 231 4.32 -7.95 14.26
C ILE A 231 4.55 -6.68 15.09
N VAL A 232 5.27 -5.70 14.55
CA VAL A 232 5.53 -4.42 15.24
C VAL A 232 4.20 -3.70 15.51
N LEU A 233 3.29 -3.67 14.55
CA LEU A 233 1.95 -3.07 14.71
C LEU A 233 1.16 -3.77 15.83
N ALA A 234 1.12 -5.10 15.83
CA ALA A 234 0.43 -5.88 16.86
C ALA A 234 0.99 -5.63 18.27
N VAL A 235 2.34 -5.58 18.38
CA VAL A 235 3.01 -5.27 19.65
C VAL A 235 2.67 -3.87 20.16
N VAL A 236 2.74 -2.87 19.29
CA VAL A 236 2.49 -1.47 19.65
C VAL A 236 1.01 -1.24 19.98
N ALA A 237 0.10 -1.82 19.20
CA ALA A 237 -1.34 -1.75 19.46
C ALA A 237 -1.73 -2.46 20.78
N SER A 238 -1.15 -3.62 21.07
CA SER A 238 -1.37 -4.36 22.33
C SER A 238 -0.86 -3.57 23.55
N LEU A 239 0.31 -2.96 23.42
CA LEU A 239 0.91 -2.15 24.49
C LEU A 239 -0.02 -1.00 24.91
N ILE A 240 -0.77 -0.40 23.97
CA ILE A 240 -1.71 0.67 24.29
C ILE A 240 -2.98 0.13 24.92
N LYS A 241 -3.56 -0.93 24.34
CA LYS A 241 -4.86 -1.45 24.78
C LYS A 241 -4.80 -2.09 26.18
N THR A 242 -3.75 -2.84 26.45
CA THR A 242 -3.64 -3.71 27.63
C THR A 242 -2.49 -3.33 28.57
N GLY A 243 -1.57 -2.48 28.13
CA GLY A 243 -0.30 -2.19 28.85
C GLY A 243 0.68 -3.37 28.82
N ASN A 244 0.36 -4.47 28.17
CA ASN A 244 1.17 -5.69 28.11
C ASN A 244 1.37 -6.15 26.67
N ILE A 245 2.47 -6.85 26.42
CA ILE A 245 2.77 -7.46 25.12
C ILE A 245 2.26 -8.90 25.14
N GLU A 246 1.34 -9.23 24.24
CA GLU A 246 0.82 -10.58 24.08
C GLU A 246 1.80 -11.42 23.23
N VAL A 247 2.75 -12.07 23.89
CA VAL A 247 3.78 -12.89 23.24
C VAL A 247 3.18 -14.04 22.41
N SER A 248 2.04 -14.58 22.84
CA SER A 248 1.30 -15.62 22.12
C SER A 248 0.90 -15.18 20.71
N ASN A 249 0.43 -13.95 20.58
CA ASN A 249 0.01 -13.39 19.29
C ASN A 249 1.21 -13.18 18.35
N ILE A 250 2.35 -12.74 18.89
CA ILE A 250 3.59 -12.60 18.13
C ILE A 250 4.06 -13.98 17.61
N ILE A 251 4.05 -14.98 18.46
CA ILE A 251 4.42 -16.36 18.06
C ILE A 251 3.47 -16.87 16.98
N TYR A 252 2.16 -16.64 17.13
CA TYR A 252 1.17 -17.01 16.13
C TYR A 252 1.46 -16.37 14.76
N LEU A 253 1.70 -15.06 14.71
CA LEU A 253 2.00 -14.33 13.47
C LEU A 253 3.28 -14.84 12.80
N VAL A 254 4.35 -15.04 13.56
CA VAL A 254 5.63 -15.58 13.04
C VAL A 254 5.44 -17.00 12.49
N VAL A 255 4.77 -17.87 13.25
CA VAL A 255 4.56 -19.26 12.85
C VAL A 255 3.62 -19.35 11.65
N SER A 256 2.52 -18.58 11.63
CA SER A 256 1.57 -18.57 10.51
C SER A 256 2.21 -18.05 9.22
N ALA A 257 2.99 -16.98 9.29
CA ALA A 257 3.72 -16.44 8.13
C ALA A 257 4.76 -17.43 7.59
N GLY A 258 5.57 -18.02 8.48
CA GLY A 258 6.55 -19.03 8.09
C GLY A 258 5.89 -20.29 7.50
N ALA A 259 4.83 -20.78 8.14
CA ALA A 259 4.07 -21.94 7.68
C ALA A 259 3.37 -21.65 6.33
N PHE A 260 2.84 -20.43 6.15
CA PHE A 260 2.21 -20.02 4.90
C PHE A 260 3.22 -19.99 3.75
N LEU A 261 4.34 -19.29 3.90
CA LEU A 261 5.35 -19.18 2.85
C LEU A 261 5.96 -20.54 2.50
N VAL A 262 6.40 -21.30 3.51
CA VAL A 262 6.95 -22.65 3.29
C VAL A 262 5.89 -23.59 2.73
N GLY A 263 4.68 -23.55 3.27
CA GLY A 263 3.56 -24.37 2.83
C GLY A 263 3.18 -24.06 1.38
N THR A 264 3.10 -22.80 0.99
CA THR A 264 2.79 -22.39 -0.38
C THR A 264 3.86 -22.86 -1.37
N ILE A 265 5.15 -22.73 -1.03
CA ILE A 265 6.25 -23.21 -1.89
C ILE A 265 6.23 -24.74 -2.01
N LEU A 266 6.04 -25.45 -0.92
CA LEU A 266 6.01 -26.93 -0.94
C LEU A 266 4.76 -27.45 -1.67
N LEU A 267 3.59 -26.95 -1.35
CA LEU A 267 2.33 -27.33 -1.98
C LEU A 267 2.30 -26.90 -3.45
N GLY A 268 2.91 -25.77 -3.78
CA GLY A 268 3.02 -25.25 -5.12
C GLY A 268 3.66 -26.26 -6.08
N ARG A 269 4.70 -26.97 -5.65
CA ARG A 269 5.33 -28.03 -6.44
C ARG A 269 4.39 -29.18 -6.80
N PHE A 270 3.36 -29.42 -5.99
CA PHE A 270 2.34 -30.45 -6.25
C PHE A 270 1.15 -29.90 -7.00
N ILE A 271 0.75 -28.66 -6.71
CA ILE A 271 -0.43 -28.02 -7.27
C ILE A 271 -0.15 -27.52 -8.68
N SER A 272 1.04 -26.99 -8.98
CA SER A 272 1.33 -26.39 -10.28
C SER A 272 1.25 -27.38 -11.44
N PRO A 273 1.75 -28.64 -11.38
CA PRO A 273 1.55 -29.61 -12.46
C PRO A 273 0.06 -29.96 -12.66
N PHE A 274 -0.71 -30.03 -11.57
CA PHE A 274 -2.15 -30.28 -11.63
C PHE A 274 -2.88 -29.11 -12.32
N LEU A 275 -2.56 -27.86 -11.97
CA LEU A 275 -3.15 -26.66 -12.61
C LEU A 275 -2.80 -26.62 -14.10
N VAL A 276 -1.55 -26.86 -14.48
CA VAL A 276 -1.11 -26.90 -15.87
C VAL A 276 -1.82 -28.03 -16.64
N GLY A 277 -1.94 -29.21 -16.03
CA GLY A 277 -2.68 -30.33 -16.62
C GLY A 277 -4.16 -30.00 -16.87
N MET A 278 -4.81 -29.38 -15.87
CA MET A 278 -6.21 -28.95 -15.97
C MET A 278 -6.39 -27.89 -17.10
N VAL A 279 -5.50 -26.90 -17.17
CA VAL A 279 -5.53 -25.85 -18.21
C VAL A 279 -5.38 -26.46 -19.60
N ASN A 280 -4.48 -27.43 -19.79
CA ASN A 280 -4.26 -28.07 -21.10
C ASN A 280 -5.47 -28.89 -21.58
N GLU A 281 -6.35 -29.32 -20.68
CA GLU A 281 -7.59 -30.05 -21.03
C GLU A 281 -8.78 -29.11 -21.29
N MET A 282 -8.72 -27.86 -20.82
CA MET A 282 -9.75 -26.87 -21.03
C MET A 282 -9.82 -26.42 -22.50
N LYS A 283 -11.04 -26.14 -22.96
CA LYS A 283 -11.32 -25.62 -24.32
C LYS A 283 -11.95 -24.25 -24.30
N THR A 284 -12.04 -23.62 -23.14
CA THR A 284 -12.63 -22.29 -22.95
C THR A 284 -11.57 -21.22 -23.16
N ARG A 285 -11.99 -20.04 -23.62
CA ARG A 285 -11.05 -18.91 -23.80
C ARG A 285 -10.62 -18.35 -22.45
N GLY A 286 -9.32 -18.06 -22.28
CA GLY A 286 -8.76 -17.46 -21.07
C GLY A 286 -8.51 -18.46 -19.93
N GLU A 287 -8.48 -19.75 -20.24
CA GLU A 287 -8.30 -20.83 -19.25
C GLU A 287 -7.06 -20.65 -18.39
N LEU A 288 -5.93 -20.27 -18.99
CA LEU A 288 -4.66 -20.09 -18.27
C LEU A 288 -4.73 -18.90 -17.31
N LEU A 289 -5.13 -17.72 -17.82
CA LEU A 289 -5.23 -16.50 -17.03
C LEU A 289 -6.22 -16.64 -15.87
N LEU A 290 -7.45 -17.11 -16.17
CA LEU A 290 -8.48 -17.23 -15.13
C LEU A 290 -8.10 -18.25 -14.06
N THR A 291 -7.49 -19.38 -14.42
CA THR A 291 -7.00 -20.36 -13.44
C THR A 291 -5.91 -19.78 -12.56
N ALA A 292 -4.99 -19.03 -13.14
CA ALA A 292 -3.92 -18.37 -12.41
C ALA A 292 -4.45 -17.29 -11.46
N LEU A 293 -5.42 -16.46 -11.91
CA LEU A 293 -6.06 -15.46 -11.06
C LEU A 293 -6.86 -16.09 -9.92
N VAL A 294 -7.59 -17.17 -10.17
CA VAL A 294 -8.29 -17.92 -9.11
C VAL A 294 -7.28 -18.43 -8.08
N PHE A 295 -6.14 -18.96 -8.51
CA PHE A 295 -5.10 -19.42 -7.61
C PHE A 295 -4.48 -18.26 -6.81
N ALA A 296 -4.19 -17.12 -7.46
CA ALA A 296 -3.67 -15.93 -6.81
C ALA A 296 -4.63 -15.38 -5.76
N PHE A 297 -5.90 -15.21 -6.11
CA PHE A 297 -6.92 -14.70 -5.18
C PHE A 297 -7.22 -15.68 -4.05
N ALA A 298 -7.16 -16.99 -4.29
CA ALA A 298 -7.31 -17.99 -3.24
C ALA A 298 -6.16 -17.89 -2.21
N LEU A 299 -4.91 -17.77 -2.66
CA LEU A 299 -3.78 -17.60 -1.75
C LEU A 299 -3.80 -16.23 -1.06
N ALA A 300 -4.20 -15.17 -1.74
CA ALA A 300 -4.41 -13.85 -1.14
C ALA A 300 -5.47 -13.92 -0.03
N TYR A 301 -6.60 -14.57 -0.29
CA TYR A 301 -7.64 -14.80 0.73
C TYR A 301 -7.12 -15.62 1.92
N ILE A 302 -6.38 -16.71 1.68
CA ILE A 302 -5.81 -17.52 2.76
C ILE A 302 -4.82 -16.70 3.60
N ALA A 303 -3.97 -15.87 2.96
CA ALA A 303 -3.08 -14.97 3.68
C ALA A 303 -3.87 -14.03 4.61
N THR A 304 -4.90 -13.36 4.09
CA THR A 304 -5.75 -12.47 4.89
C THR A 304 -6.46 -13.22 6.03
N ALA A 305 -6.94 -14.44 5.78
CA ALA A 305 -7.62 -15.26 6.80
C ALA A 305 -6.72 -15.67 7.98
N ILE A 306 -5.40 -15.63 7.80
CA ILE A 306 -4.41 -15.90 8.85
C ILE A 306 -3.70 -14.63 9.32
N GLU A 307 -4.33 -13.47 9.13
CA GLU A 307 -3.85 -12.14 9.55
C GLU A 307 -2.55 -11.67 8.86
N LEU A 308 -2.27 -12.19 7.65
CA LEU A 308 -1.22 -11.67 6.77
C LEU A 308 -1.82 -10.78 5.68
N GLU A 309 -0.99 -10.01 5.01
CA GLU A 309 -1.43 -9.18 3.89
C GLU A 309 -1.76 -10.01 2.64
N ALA A 310 -2.84 -9.65 1.93
CA ALA A 310 -3.27 -10.30 0.69
C ALA A 310 -2.15 -10.33 -0.38
N ILE A 311 -1.34 -9.28 -0.43
CA ILE A 311 -0.23 -9.14 -1.37
C ILE A 311 0.83 -10.25 -1.23
N LEU A 312 1.07 -10.75 -0.01
CA LEU A 312 1.98 -11.89 0.23
C LEU A 312 1.44 -13.16 -0.43
N GLY A 313 0.13 -13.38 -0.35
CA GLY A 313 -0.53 -14.53 -1.00
C GLY A 313 -0.45 -14.46 -2.51
N ALA A 314 -0.69 -13.30 -3.08
CA ALA A 314 -0.60 -13.05 -4.52
C ALA A 314 0.84 -13.22 -5.04
N PHE A 315 1.82 -12.66 -4.34
CA PHE A 315 3.25 -12.83 -4.66
C PHE A 315 3.67 -14.30 -4.61
N ALA A 316 3.28 -15.03 -3.54
CA ALA A 316 3.57 -16.44 -3.41
C ALA A 316 2.93 -17.29 -4.52
N ALA A 317 1.71 -16.95 -4.96
CA ALA A 317 1.07 -17.58 -6.12
C ALA A 317 1.86 -17.35 -7.40
N GLY A 318 2.30 -16.11 -7.64
CA GLY A 318 3.17 -15.77 -8.77
C GLY A 318 4.45 -16.59 -8.79
N LEU A 319 5.17 -16.66 -7.66
CA LEU A 319 6.38 -17.45 -7.51
C LEU A 319 6.18 -18.95 -7.81
N VAL A 320 5.05 -19.52 -7.36
CA VAL A 320 4.71 -20.93 -7.63
C VAL A 320 4.49 -21.16 -9.12
N LEU A 321 3.78 -20.27 -9.79
CA LEU A 321 3.49 -20.37 -11.21
C LEU A 321 4.69 -20.00 -12.10
N ALA A 322 5.63 -19.19 -11.59
CA ALA A 322 6.90 -18.89 -12.24
C ALA A 322 7.78 -20.13 -12.50
N GLU A 323 7.63 -21.19 -11.68
CA GLU A 323 8.34 -22.46 -11.86
C GLU A 323 7.71 -23.38 -12.94
N THR A 324 6.60 -22.97 -13.57
CA THR A 324 5.89 -23.75 -14.58
C THR A 324 6.38 -23.47 -16.01
N GLU A 325 6.14 -24.44 -16.92
CA GLU A 325 6.42 -24.27 -18.33
C GLU A 325 5.55 -23.17 -18.98
N LYS A 326 4.45 -22.80 -18.35
CA LYS A 326 3.47 -21.80 -18.82
C LYS A 326 3.81 -20.37 -18.37
N ARG A 327 4.94 -20.15 -17.68
CA ARG A 327 5.34 -18.86 -17.14
C ARG A 327 5.23 -17.72 -18.16
N LYS A 328 5.91 -17.84 -19.32
CA LYS A 328 5.95 -16.78 -20.33
C LYS A 328 4.57 -16.47 -20.92
N GLU A 329 3.80 -17.53 -21.22
CA GLU A 329 2.45 -17.37 -21.75
C GLU A 329 1.53 -16.67 -20.72
N LEU A 330 1.74 -16.96 -19.43
CA LEU A 330 0.99 -16.35 -18.34
C LEU A 330 1.40 -14.89 -18.12
N GLU A 331 2.71 -14.58 -18.14
CA GLU A 331 3.21 -13.21 -18.09
C GLU A 331 2.56 -12.33 -19.15
N GLU A 332 2.56 -12.78 -20.42
CA GLU A 332 1.93 -12.07 -21.54
C GLU A 332 0.42 -11.83 -21.35
N GLN A 333 -0.29 -12.73 -20.64
CA GLN A 333 -1.72 -12.60 -20.39
C GLN A 333 -2.04 -11.76 -19.15
N VAL A 334 -1.14 -11.70 -18.17
CA VAL A 334 -1.34 -10.92 -16.93
C VAL A 334 -1.04 -9.44 -17.14
N VAL A 335 -0.02 -9.09 -17.93
CA VAL A 335 0.37 -7.70 -18.21
C VAL A 335 -0.82 -6.79 -18.60
N PRO A 336 -1.72 -7.16 -19.52
CA PRO A 336 -2.88 -6.30 -19.86
C PRO A 336 -3.84 -6.07 -18.67
N VAL A 337 -3.94 -7.03 -17.75
CA VAL A 337 -4.77 -6.87 -16.53
C VAL A 337 -4.07 -5.95 -15.53
N ALA A 338 -2.76 -6.10 -15.37
CA ALA A 338 -1.94 -5.23 -14.56
C ALA A 338 -1.96 -3.78 -15.09
N ASP A 339 -1.83 -3.58 -16.40
CA ASP A 339 -1.90 -2.25 -17.05
C ASP A 339 -3.20 -1.49 -16.79
N ILE A 340 -4.29 -2.21 -16.46
CA ILE A 340 -5.58 -1.61 -16.10
C ILE A 340 -5.66 -1.34 -14.60
N LEU A 341 -5.30 -2.30 -13.76
CA LEU A 341 -5.56 -2.21 -12.32
C LEU A 341 -4.44 -1.53 -11.52
N VAL A 342 -3.19 -1.73 -11.91
CA VAL A 342 -2.02 -1.18 -11.18
C VAL A 342 -2.00 0.36 -11.17
N PRO A 343 -2.31 1.07 -12.26
CA PRO A 343 -2.43 2.53 -12.23
C PRO A 343 -3.47 3.05 -11.25
N VAL A 344 -4.56 2.30 -11.00
CA VAL A 344 -5.56 2.69 -10.00
C VAL A 344 -4.91 2.76 -8.63
N PHE A 345 -4.08 1.76 -8.27
CA PHE A 345 -3.37 1.76 -7.00
C PHE A 345 -2.44 2.99 -6.85
N PHE A 346 -1.53 3.22 -7.79
CA PHE A 346 -0.56 4.31 -7.64
C PHE A 346 -1.20 5.70 -7.65
N VAL A 347 -2.20 5.91 -8.51
CA VAL A 347 -2.95 7.18 -8.55
C VAL A 347 -3.75 7.39 -7.25
N CYS A 348 -4.37 6.35 -6.69
CA CYS A 348 -5.07 6.45 -5.40
C CYS A 348 -4.13 6.77 -4.25
N VAL A 349 -2.93 6.14 -4.19
CA VAL A 349 -1.89 6.48 -3.19
C VAL A 349 -1.52 7.96 -3.29
N GLY A 350 -1.33 8.47 -4.52
CA GLY A 350 -1.09 9.90 -4.74
C GLY A 350 -2.28 10.77 -4.32
N ALA A 351 -3.50 10.39 -4.68
CA ALA A 351 -4.71 11.18 -4.43
C ALA A 351 -5.08 11.28 -2.94
N LYS A 352 -4.76 10.26 -2.15
CA LYS A 352 -4.91 10.27 -0.68
C LYS A 352 -3.84 11.13 0.01
N THR A 353 -2.82 11.61 -0.71
CA THR A 353 -1.74 12.43 -0.16
C THR A 353 -2.22 13.85 0.07
N ASP A 354 -2.35 14.29 1.33
CA ASP A 354 -2.66 15.67 1.68
C ASP A 354 -1.37 16.50 1.87
N LEU A 355 -1.05 17.37 0.90
CA LEU A 355 0.07 18.30 0.99
C LEU A 355 -0.20 19.48 1.93
N GLY A 356 -1.43 19.67 2.42
CA GLY A 356 -1.77 20.70 3.40
C GLY A 356 -0.96 20.56 4.69
N VAL A 357 -0.58 19.34 5.05
CA VAL A 357 0.31 19.07 6.20
C VAL A 357 1.72 19.66 6.03
N LEU A 358 2.14 19.99 4.81
CA LEU A 358 3.43 20.65 4.53
C LEU A 358 3.37 22.17 4.69
N ASN A 359 2.19 22.74 4.95
CA ASN A 359 2.03 24.19 5.07
C ASN A 359 2.61 24.72 6.39
N PRO A 360 3.76 25.45 6.38
CA PRO A 360 4.41 25.94 7.58
C PRO A 360 3.72 27.16 8.21
N THR A 361 2.68 27.72 7.58
CA THR A 361 1.92 28.84 8.13
C THR A 361 0.98 28.40 9.25
N VAL A 362 0.60 27.12 9.27
CA VAL A 362 -0.19 26.49 10.33
C VAL A 362 0.74 26.16 11.50
N PRO A 363 0.52 26.71 12.72
CA PRO A 363 1.43 26.51 13.85
C PRO A 363 1.68 25.05 14.25
N SER A 364 0.63 24.21 14.21
CA SER A 364 0.74 22.76 14.48
C SER A 364 1.65 22.04 13.48
N ASN A 365 1.65 22.47 12.21
CA ASN A 365 2.44 21.85 11.17
C ASN A 365 3.93 22.15 11.31
N ARG A 366 4.32 23.30 11.87
CA ARG A 366 5.75 23.65 12.06
C ARG A 366 6.49 22.63 12.92
N GLU A 367 5.91 22.27 14.04
CA GLU A 367 6.48 21.25 14.92
C GLU A 367 6.49 19.90 14.20
N GLY A 368 5.38 19.53 13.56
CA GLY A 368 5.26 18.32 12.74
C GLY A 368 6.32 18.25 11.64
N LEU A 369 6.57 19.35 10.91
CA LEU A 369 7.59 19.40 9.86
C LEU A 369 9.02 19.22 10.39
N VAL A 370 9.35 19.76 11.57
CA VAL A 370 10.67 19.55 12.20
C VAL A 370 10.84 18.09 12.59
N LEU A 371 9.82 17.47 13.21
CA LEU A 371 9.82 16.05 13.54
C LEU A 371 9.88 15.20 12.28
N ALA A 372 9.13 15.57 11.22
CA ALA A 372 9.14 14.88 9.92
C ALA A 372 10.53 14.89 9.27
N ALA A 373 11.20 16.05 9.25
CA ALA A 373 12.56 16.15 8.71
C ALA A 373 13.52 15.19 9.43
N PHE A 374 13.43 15.10 10.75
CA PHE A 374 14.20 14.14 11.52
C PHE A 374 13.84 12.70 11.16
N LEU A 375 12.54 12.35 11.12
CA LEU A 375 12.06 11.00 10.79
C LEU A 375 12.48 10.58 9.38
N ILE A 376 12.43 11.47 8.39
CA ILE A 376 12.89 11.22 7.02
C ILE A 376 14.38 10.88 6.99
N VAL A 377 15.20 11.66 7.69
CA VAL A 377 16.65 11.39 7.77
C VAL A 377 16.90 10.02 8.40
N VAL A 378 16.23 9.71 9.51
CA VAL A 378 16.35 8.41 10.19
C VAL A 378 15.84 7.27 9.31
N ALA A 379 14.71 7.45 8.60
CA ALA A 379 14.17 6.48 7.68
C ALA A 379 15.17 6.13 6.57
N ILE A 380 15.74 7.15 5.93
CA ILE A 380 16.70 6.98 4.83
C ILE A 380 17.99 6.35 5.35
N ILE A 381 18.60 6.91 6.40
CA ILE A 381 19.86 6.39 6.96
C ILE A 381 19.68 4.96 7.47
N GLY A 382 18.60 4.67 8.20
CA GLY A 382 18.33 3.35 8.76
C GLY A 382 18.19 2.27 7.70
N LYS A 383 17.48 2.58 6.61
CA LYS A 383 17.33 1.65 5.47
C LYS A 383 18.62 1.55 4.62
N VAL A 384 19.34 2.65 4.42
CA VAL A 384 20.65 2.60 3.75
C VAL A 384 21.63 1.74 4.52
N ILE A 385 21.71 1.87 5.85
CA ILE A 385 22.55 1.02 6.72
C ILE A 385 22.20 -0.45 6.55
N ALA A 386 20.93 -0.81 6.41
CA ALA A 386 20.51 -2.20 6.22
C ALA A 386 21.16 -2.84 4.97
N GLY A 387 21.31 -2.12 3.86
CA GLY A 387 22.02 -2.61 2.69
C GLY A 387 23.48 -2.96 2.96
N PHE A 388 24.13 -2.32 3.91
CA PHE A 388 25.51 -2.58 4.29
C PHE A 388 25.70 -3.79 5.24
N THR A 389 24.61 -4.42 5.67
CA THR A 389 24.69 -5.67 6.47
C THR A 389 25.14 -6.88 5.64
N ILE A 390 25.22 -6.77 4.34
CA ILE A 390 25.71 -7.81 3.44
C ILE A 390 27.23 -7.79 3.41
N PHE A 391 27.84 -8.69 4.15
CA PHE A 391 29.31 -8.83 4.19
C PHE A 391 29.82 -9.84 3.17
N GLY A 392 31.08 -9.67 2.73
CA GLY A 392 31.80 -10.66 1.90
C GLY A 392 31.33 -10.76 0.43
N ARG A 393 30.51 -9.82 -0.05
CA ARG A 393 30.02 -9.77 -1.45
C ARG A 393 30.37 -8.42 -2.08
N PRO A 394 31.57 -8.27 -2.65
CA PRO A 394 31.98 -7.02 -3.32
C PRO A 394 31.24 -6.75 -4.64
N ASP A 395 30.64 -7.77 -5.21
CA ASP A 395 29.89 -7.77 -6.46
C ASP A 395 28.46 -7.18 -6.32
N ILE A 396 28.01 -6.90 -5.10
CA ILE A 396 26.65 -6.42 -4.81
C ILE A 396 26.66 -4.92 -4.52
N ASN A 397 25.77 -4.18 -5.16
CA ASN A 397 25.55 -2.76 -4.87
C ASN A 397 24.73 -2.60 -3.60
N LYS A 398 25.43 -2.49 -2.45
CA LYS A 398 24.82 -2.36 -1.12
C LYS A 398 23.99 -1.09 -0.97
N LEU A 399 24.40 0.00 -1.63
CA LEU A 399 23.68 1.26 -1.60
C LEU A 399 22.33 1.11 -2.32
N ALA A 400 22.30 0.43 -3.46
CA ALA A 400 21.07 0.17 -4.18
C ALA A 400 20.07 -0.65 -3.34
N ILE A 401 20.57 -1.65 -2.60
CA ILE A 401 19.72 -2.44 -1.69
C ILE A 401 19.13 -1.56 -0.60
N GLY A 402 19.94 -0.74 0.06
CA GLY A 402 19.46 0.16 1.11
C GLY A 402 18.45 1.19 0.59
N VAL A 403 18.72 1.76 -0.59
CA VAL A 403 17.81 2.72 -1.25
C VAL A 403 16.50 2.04 -1.66
N GLY A 404 16.54 0.79 -2.14
CA GLY A 404 15.36 0.02 -2.48
C GLY A 404 14.42 -0.25 -1.30
N MET A 405 14.93 -0.17 -0.08
CA MET A 405 14.14 -0.33 1.14
C MET A 405 13.57 1.00 1.69
N ILE A 406 13.83 2.15 1.04
CA ILE A 406 13.38 3.47 1.53
C ILE A 406 11.86 3.68 1.37
N PRO A 407 11.18 3.29 0.27
CA PRO A 407 9.78 3.63 0.06
C PRO A 407 8.90 3.22 1.23
N ARG A 408 8.01 4.12 1.64
CA ARG A 408 6.96 3.82 2.61
C ARG A 408 5.63 3.74 1.87
N GLY A 409 4.67 3.02 2.43
CA GLY A 409 3.36 2.87 1.84
C GLY A 409 2.26 3.00 2.89
N GLU A 410 1.14 2.34 2.60
CA GLU A 410 -0.07 2.31 3.39
C GLU A 410 0.15 1.89 4.84
N VAL A 411 1.05 0.93 5.10
CA VAL A 411 1.34 0.44 6.47
C VAL A 411 1.81 1.58 7.38
N GLY A 412 2.64 2.50 6.87
CA GLY A 412 3.07 3.68 7.64
C GLY A 412 1.89 4.58 8.03
N LEU A 413 0.90 4.74 7.14
CA LEU A 413 -0.33 5.50 7.40
C LEU A 413 -1.25 4.76 8.38
N VAL A 414 -1.28 3.42 8.35
CA VAL A 414 -2.02 2.62 9.35
C VAL A 414 -1.48 2.89 10.76
N PHE A 415 -0.15 2.98 10.93
CA PHE A 415 0.43 3.38 12.23
C PHE A 415 -0.04 4.77 12.67
N ALA A 416 -0.08 5.74 11.74
CA ALA A 416 -0.59 7.08 12.05
C ALA A 416 -2.07 7.03 12.48
N GLY A 417 -2.92 6.34 11.70
CA GLY A 417 -4.35 6.20 11.97
C GLY A 417 -4.66 5.48 13.28
N VAL A 418 -4.02 4.34 13.56
CA VAL A 418 -4.20 3.60 14.82
C VAL A 418 -3.73 4.43 16.02
N GLY A 419 -2.59 5.12 15.87
CA GLY A 419 -2.06 5.99 16.91
C GLY A 419 -2.95 7.21 17.20
N SER A 420 -3.53 7.81 16.15
CA SER A 420 -4.48 8.92 16.26
C SER A 420 -5.79 8.47 16.88
N ALA A 421 -6.41 7.41 16.38
CA ALA A 421 -7.68 6.86 16.87
C ALA A 421 -7.61 6.41 18.35
N SER A 422 -6.43 5.95 18.80
CA SER A 422 -6.20 5.59 20.20
C SER A 422 -5.89 6.79 21.12
N GLY A 423 -5.76 8.01 20.56
CA GLY A 423 -5.32 9.19 21.29
C GLY A 423 -3.85 9.14 21.73
N ALA A 424 -3.06 8.20 21.19
CA ALA A 424 -1.66 8.01 21.53
C ALA A 424 -0.76 9.02 20.83
N LEU A 425 -1.16 9.57 19.69
CA LEU A 425 -0.39 10.55 18.93
C LEU A 425 -0.89 11.98 19.16
N SER A 426 0.04 12.92 19.28
CA SER A 426 -0.28 14.34 19.14
C SER A 426 -0.47 14.69 17.65
N PRO A 427 -1.26 15.75 17.32
CA PRO A 427 -1.42 16.17 15.92
C PRO A 427 -0.10 16.47 15.20
N SER A 428 0.90 16.99 15.90
CA SER A 428 2.24 17.24 15.33
C SER A 428 3.00 15.96 15.04
N THR A 429 2.88 14.93 15.87
CA THR A 429 3.54 13.63 15.64
C THR A 429 2.85 12.86 14.53
N GLU A 430 1.53 12.90 14.47
CA GLU A 430 0.73 12.32 13.38
C GLU A 430 1.10 12.96 12.04
N ALA A 431 1.06 14.29 11.95
CA ALA A 431 1.49 15.02 10.76
C ALA A 431 2.94 14.67 10.36
N ALA A 432 3.84 14.50 11.33
CA ALA A 432 5.23 14.13 11.06
C ALA A 432 5.35 12.74 10.41
N ILE A 433 4.57 11.76 10.86
CA ILE A 433 4.53 10.42 10.27
C ILE A 433 4.00 10.50 8.83
N ILE A 434 2.88 11.20 8.62
CA ILE A 434 2.27 11.36 7.30
C ILE A 434 3.26 12.01 6.31
N VAL A 435 3.87 13.12 6.70
CA VAL A 435 4.89 13.82 5.88
C VAL A 435 6.07 12.91 5.55
N MET A 436 6.55 12.14 6.53
CA MET A 436 7.65 11.19 6.33
C MET A 436 7.27 10.11 5.31
N VAL A 437 6.08 9.51 5.42
CA VAL A 437 5.59 8.51 4.47
C VAL A 437 5.52 9.10 3.06
N ILE A 438 4.88 10.25 2.91
CA ILE A 438 4.74 10.95 1.63
C ILE A 438 6.12 11.17 0.98
N LEU A 439 7.02 11.86 1.69
CA LEU A 439 8.29 12.25 1.10
C LEU A 439 9.20 11.05 0.80
N THR A 440 9.23 10.02 1.64
CA THR A 440 10.01 8.81 1.36
C THR A 440 9.44 8.03 0.18
N THR A 441 8.12 8.03 -0.01
CA THR A 441 7.46 7.43 -1.17
C THR A 441 7.88 8.11 -2.47
N PHE A 442 7.86 9.44 -2.51
CA PHE A 442 8.18 10.20 -3.72
C PHE A 442 9.69 10.30 -4.01
N LEU A 443 10.54 10.27 -2.98
CA LEU A 443 12.00 10.35 -3.15
C LEU A 443 12.63 9.01 -3.61
N ALA A 444 12.02 7.90 -3.29
CA ALA A 444 12.62 6.59 -3.54
C ALA A 444 12.78 6.24 -5.03
N PRO A 445 11.80 6.46 -5.93
CA PRO A 445 11.96 6.16 -7.35
C PRO A 445 13.13 6.91 -8.02
N PRO A 446 13.31 8.24 -7.83
CA PRO A 446 14.48 8.94 -8.33
C PRO A 446 15.80 8.42 -7.73
N PHE A 447 15.83 8.10 -6.43
CA PHE A 447 17.03 7.58 -5.79
C PHE A 447 17.42 6.20 -6.31
N LEU A 448 16.45 5.30 -6.53
CA LEU A 448 16.69 4.00 -7.12
C LEU A 448 17.31 4.13 -8.52
N ARG A 449 16.81 5.04 -9.34
CA ARG A 449 17.39 5.29 -10.65
C ARG A 449 18.84 5.74 -10.57
N VAL A 450 19.19 6.61 -9.63
CA VAL A 450 20.57 7.10 -9.46
C VAL A 450 21.53 5.98 -9.05
N VAL A 451 21.09 5.06 -8.19
CA VAL A 451 21.94 3.98 -7.67
C VAL A 451 21.99 2.75 -8.59
N PHE A 452 21.02 2.63 -9.51
CA PHE A 452 21.04 1.65 -10.61
C PHE A 452 21.27 2.38 -11.94
N PRO A 453 22.52 2.71 -12.31
CA PRO A 453 22.79 3.35 -13.59
C PRO A 453 22.39 2.44 -14.75
N GLU A 454 21.95 3.04 -15.85
CA GLU A 454 21.60 2.34 -17.08
C GLU A 454 22.79 1.49 -17.55
N THR A 455 22.56 0.21 -17.80
CA THR A 455 23.55 -0.64 -18.45
C THR A 455 23.43 -0.46 -19.96
N ALA A 456 24.56 -0.49 -20.66
CA ALA A 456 24.63 -0.34 -22.12
C ALA A 456 23.73 -1.34 -22.91
N GLU A 457 23.22 -2.39 -22.28
CA GLU A 457 22.27 -3.32 -22.88
C GLU A 457 20.86 -2.71 -23.04
N THR A 458 20.44 -1.82 -22.14
CA THR A 458 19.14 -1.13 -22.21
C THR A 458 19.12 -0.10 -23.34
N GLU A 459 20.26 0.54 -23.66
CA GLU A 459 20.37 1.47 -24.79
C GLU A 459 20.16 0.78 -26.15
N VAL A 460 20.52 -0.50 -26.26
CA VAL A 460 20.37 -1.27 -27.51
C VAL A 460 18.92 -1.71 -27.75
N GLU A 461 18.16 -1.99 -26.70
CA GLU A 461 16.74 -2.33 -26.82
C GLU A 461 15.87 -1.11 -27.07
N THR A 462 16.12 0.00 -26.39
CA THR A 462 15.40 1.27 -26.60
C THR A 462 15.64 1.81 -28.02
N SER A 463 16.89 1.74 -28.52
CA SER A 463 17.21 2.16 -29.89
C SER A 463 16.61 1.25 -30.98
N LYS A 464 16.24 0.02 -30.66
CA LYS A 464 15.52 -0.89 -31.57
C LYS A 464 14.02 -0.65 -31.61
N GLN A 465 13.43 -0.15 -30.52
CA GLN A 465 12.01 0.21 -30.45
C GLN A 465 11.71 1.57 -31.07
N GLU A 466 12.65 2.52 -31.02
CA GLU A 466 12.51 3.83 -31.70
C GLU A 466 12.77 3.76 -33.21
N GLY A 467 13.31 2.67 -33.71
CA GLY A 467 13.63 2.46 -35.16
C GLY A 467 12.63 1.56 -35.91
N SER A 468 11.54 1.11 -35.28
CA SER A 468 10.48 0.30 -35.90
C SER A 468 9.14 1.06 -35.89
#